data_b8a4bacad8ba82dc39c902127d22fa3d
#
_entry.id   b8a4bacad8ba82dc39c902127d22fa3d
#
_cell.length_a   1.000
_cell.length_b   1.000
_cell.length_c   1.000
_cell.angle_alpha   90.00
_cell.angle_beta   90.00
_cell.angle_gamma   90.00
#
_symmetry.space_group_name_H-M   'P 1'
#
loop_
_entity.id
_entity.type
_entity.pdbx_description
1 polymer ?
#
loop_
_entity_poly.entity_id
_entity_poly.type
_entity_poly.pdbx_seq_one_letter_code
_entity_poly.pdbx_strand_id
1 'polypeptide(L)'
;MKIAFLIHSPEVNSCRYRVLQYVPYLKEHGVEVSIHLYPRTWPEKWSLYGTLRQYDLVHLHRRLFPPAEFWALRRKARRIVYDIDDALMYRSSGKKNPRSLSRRVKFAFMMKRVDFVVAGNRFLESEVLSYNRHVAVLPTSLDLSGYSCKEDSLQKEGITIGWLGSGSTLKYLRDLMPTLERLFRKFPHFRLKIVCDLFLESSVVPVIKKEWSLDEEEKDLKSFDIGVMPLSDDLWSRGKCGLKILQYFGVGLPVICTPVGINRDIVEDGVNGYWARDEKEWEERLLKLMQEEGLRKAMGIRGRRTLEQGYSLAVNAPRLLNILQGVAAREGRSP
;
A
#
# COMPACT_ATOMS: atom_id res chain seq x y z
N MET A 1 19.73 -0.01 20.14
CA MET A 1 18.30 0.36 20.27
C MET A 1 17.46 -0.90 20.11
N LYS A 2 16.49 -1.13 21.03
CA LYS A 2 15.59 -2.30 21.01
C LYS A 2 14.18 -1.88 20.60
N ILE A 3 13.62 -2.52 19.57
CA ILE A 3 12.28 -2.19 19.06
C ILE A 3 11.39 -3.43 19.05
N ALA A 4 10.18 -3.29 19.60
CA ALA A 4 9.10 -4.26 19.42
C ALA A 4 8.15 -3.80 18.32
N PHE A 5 8.04 -4.57 17.23
CA PHE A 5 7.02 -4.38 16.20
C PHE A 5 5.80 -5.26 16.51
N LEU A 6 4.64 -4.64 16.64
CA LEU A 6 3.37 -5.35 16.80
C LEU A 6 2.61 -5.32 15.47
N ILE A 7 2.35 -6.49 14.91
CA ILE A 7 1.75 -6.68 13.59
C ILE A 7 0.54 -7.64 13.65
N HIS A 8 -0.27 -7.67 12.59
CA HIS A 8 -1.41 -8.59 12.49
C HIS A 8 -0.97 -10.01 12.16
N SER A 9 -0.26 -10.20 11.05
CA SER A 9 0.31 -11.46 10.57
C SER A 9 1.39 -11.16 9.54
N PRO A 10 2.46 -11.97 9.44
CA PRO A 10 3.46 -11.87 8.38
C PRO A 10 2.87 -12.03 6.97
N GLU A 11 1.79 -12.78 6.83
CA GLU A 11 1.13 -13.05 5.55
C GLU A 11 0.33 -11.84 5.01
N VAL A 12 0.01 -10.88 5.88
CA VAL A 12 -0.70 -9.66 5.48
C VAL A 12 0.24 -8.74 4.69
N ASN A 13 -0.10 -8.44 3.44
CA ASN A 13 0.72 -7.60 2.57
C ASN A 13 1.19 -6.29 3.22
N SER A 14 0.31 -5.59 3.96
CA SER A 14 0.72 -4.36 4.63
C SER A 14 1.80 -4.59 5.70
N CYS A 15 1.78 -5.72 6.43
CA CYS A 15 2.84 -6.05 7.36
C CYS A 15 4.16 -6.30 6.63
N ARG A 16 4.12 -6.99 5.48
CA ARG A 16 5.31 -7.26 4.65
C ARG A 16 5.93 -5.95 4.15
N TYR A 17 5.14 -5.07 3.53
CA TYR A 17 5.63 -3.84 2.90
C TYR A 17 5.85 -2.67 3.86
N ARG A 18 5.27 -2.69 5.07
CA ARG A 18 5.44 -1.60 6.03
C ARG A 18 6.38 -1.93 7.19
N VAL A 19 6.59 -3.23 7.47
CA VAL A 19 7.39 -3.67 8.62
C VAL A 19 8.48 -4.66 8.22
N LEU A 20 8.09 -5.83 7.69
CA LEU A 20 9.02 -6.97 7.59
C LEU A 20 10.19 -6.72 6.63
N GLN A 21 9.96 -6.07 5.49
CA GLN A 21 11.03 -5.76 4.53
C GLN A 21 12.09 -4.80 5.09
N TYR A 22 11.77 -4.02 6.13
CA TYR A 22 12.71 -3.10 6.76
C TYR A 22 13.61 -3.79 7.81
N VAL A 23 13.19 -4.96 8.30
CA VAL A 23 13.87 -5.64 9.41
C VAL A 23 15.33 -5.98 9.11
N PRO A 24 15.71 -6.51 7.93
CA PRO A 24 17.11 -6.77 7.60
C PRO A 24 17.95 -5.49 7.73
N TYR A 25 17.54 -4.42 7.07
CA TYR A 25 18.23 -3.13 7.11
C TYR A 25 18.38 -2.58 8.54
N LEU A 26 17.32 -2.64 9.34
CA LEU A 26 17.37 -2.18 10.74
C LEU A 26 18.38 -2.98 11.58
N LYS A 27 18.41 -4.30 11.40
CA LYS A 27 19.36 -5.17 12.10
C LYS A 27 20.81 -4.89 11.71
N GLU A 28 21.09 -4.70 10.41
CA GLU A 28 22.41 -4.33 9.89
C GLU A 28 22.91 -3.00 10.48
N HIS A 29 21.98 -2.11 10.85
CA HIS A 29 22.28 -0.81 11.45
C HIS A 29 22.17 -0.80 13.00
N GLY A 30 22.35 -1.96 13.64
CA GLY A 30 22.47 -2.07 15.09
C GLY A 30 21.16 -1.95 15.86
N VAL A 31 20.00 -2.19 15.22
CA VAL A 31 18.70 -2.25 15.90
C VAL A 31 18.36 -3.68 16.28
N GLU A 32 18.13 -3.95 17.56
CA GLU A 32 17.53 -5.20 18.01
C GLU A 32 16.02 -5.19 17.72
N VAL A 33 15.57 -6.05 16.82
CA VAL A 33 14.18 -6.11 16.37
C VAL A 33 13.50 -7.36 16.93
N SER A 34 12.37 -7.16 17.62
CA SER A 34 11.45 -8.24 18.01
C SER A 34 10.11 -8.03 17.31
N ILE A 35 9.57 -9.09 16.71
CA ILE A 35 8.27 -9.06 16.03
C ILE A 35 7.26 -9.83 16.87
N HIS A 36 6.15 -9.19 17.20
CA HIS A 36 5.06 -9.77 17.96
C HIS A 36 3.77 -9.67 17.19
N LEU A 37 2.97 -10.73 17.22
CA LEU A 37 1.60 -10.68 16.73
C LEU A 37 0.72 -9.95 17.76
N TYR A 38 -0.30 -9.26 17.28
CA TYR A 38 -1.29 -8.68 18.18
C TYR A 38 -1.97 -9.77 19.00
N PRO A 39 -1.87 -9.73 20.34
CA PRO A 39 -2.49 -10.72 21.21
C PRO A 39 -4.01 -10.66 21.09
N ARG A 40 -4.66 -11.82 21.17
CA ARG A 40 -6.11 -11.96 21.01
C ARG A 40 -6.81 -11.98 22.37
N THR A 41 -6.26 -12.67 23.34
CA THR A 41 -6.85 -12.86 24.67
C THR A 41 -6.26 -11.90 25.70
N TRP A 42 -6.96 -11.66 26.81
CA TRP A 42 -6.46 -10.80 27.88
C TRP A 42 -5.18 -11.36 28.56
N PRO A 43 -5.03 -12.67 28.85
CA PRO A 43 -3.80 -13.21 29.36
C PRO A 43 -2.60 -12.94 28.43
N GLU A 44 -2.75 -13.17 27.12
CA GLU A 44 -1.70 -12.86 26.13
C GLU A 44 -1.35 -11.36 26.13
N LYS A 45 -2.36 -10.47 26.24
CA LYS A 45 -2.14 -9.01 26.31
C LYS A 45 -1.33 -8.64 27.55
N TRP A 46 -1.69 -9.17 28.70
CA TRP A 46 -0.95 -8.89 29.94
C TRP A 46 0.48 -9.41 29.89
N SER A 47 0.69 -10.63 29.38
CA SER A 47 2.00 -11.19 29.15
C SER A 47 2.85 -10.29 28.25
N LEU A 48 2.37 -10.01 27.02
CA LEU A 48 3.10 -9.19 26.07
C LEU A 48 3.32 -7.75 26.58
N TYR A 49 2.27 -7.08 27.10
CA TYR A 49 2.41 -5.70 27.56
C TYR A 49 3.36 -5.60 28.77
N GLY A 50 3.45 -6.65 29.59
CA GLY A 50 4.42 -6.72 30.68
C GLY A 50 5.87 -6.61 30.21
N THR A 51 6.19 -7.13 29.02
CA THR A 51 7.55 -7.09 28.45
C THR A 51 7.90 -5.80 27.72
N LEU A 52 6.92 -4.93 27.41
CA LEU A 52 7.17 -3.74 26.57
C LEU A 52 8.12 -2.72 27.18
N ARG A 53 8.30 -2.72 28.50
CA ARG A 53 9.26 -1.83 29.20
C ARG A 53 10.72 -2.10 28.85
N GLN A 54 11.05 -3.28 28.36
CA GLN A 54 12.42 -3.64 27.96
C GLN A 54 12.83 -3.05 26.60
N TYR A 55 11.86 -2.55 25.82
CA TYR A 55 12.12 -1.95 24.53
C TYR A 55 12.21 -0.43 24.66
N ASP A 56 13.10 0.17 23.87
CA ASP A 56 13.20 1.62 23.75
C ASP A 56 11.99 2.20 23.02
N LEU A 57 11.44 1.42 22.06
CA LEU A 57 10.33 1.82 21.23
C LEU A 57 9.42 0.64 20.90
N VAL A 58 8.11 0.89 20.90
CA VAL A 58 7.08 -0.02 20.40
C VAL A 58 6.50 0.54 19.11
N HIS A 59 6.62 -0.20 18.03
CA HIS A 59 6.04 0.16 16.73
C HIS A 59 4.72 -0.58 16.53
N LEU A 60 3.62 0.15 16.45
CA LEU A 60 2.28 -0.40 16.24
C LEU A 60 1.88 -0.25 14.79
N HIS A 61 1.63 -1.36 14.09
CA HIS A 61 1.20 -1.34 12.70
C HIS A 61 -0.33 -1.50 12.59
N ARG A 62 -0.98 -0.50 12.01
CA ARG A 62 -2.33 -0.58 11.43
C ARG A 62 -3.43 -1.19 12.32
N ARG A 63 -3.46 -0.90 13.61
CA ARG A 63 -4.54 -1.34 14.50
C ARG A 63 -5.13 -0.19 15.29
N LEU A 64 -6.45 -0.03 15.25
CA LEU A 64 -7.18 0.88 16.14
C LEU A 64 -7.62 0.13 17.40
N PHE A 65 -6.99 0.47 18.52
CA PHE A 65 -7.29 -0.12 19.80
C PHE A 65 -8.51 0.51 20.47
N PRO A 66 -9.30 -0.25 21.23
CA PRO A 66 -10.20 0.33 22.23
C PRO A 66 -9.41 1.22 23.20
N PRO A 67 -9.99 2.36 23.69
CA PRO A 67 -9.27 3.29 24.54
C PRO A 67 -8.65 2.66 25.80
N ALA A 68 -9.38 1.76 26.48
CA ALA A 68 -8.88 1.08 27.69
C ALA A 68 -7.70 0.14 27.37
N GLU A 69 -7.78 -0.62 26.26
CA GLU A 69 -6.68 -1.50 25.83
C GLU A 69 -5.46 -0.67 25.45
N PHE A 70 -5.64 0.40 24.68
CA PHE A 70 -4.53 1.26 24.29
C PHE A 70 -3.88 1.94 25.50
N TRP A 71 -4.67 2.37 26.46
CA TRP A 71 -4.17 2.98 27.69
C TRP A 71 -3.31 1.99 28.51
N ALA A 72 -3.75 0.73 28.63
CA ALA A 72 -2.97 -0.33 29.28
C ALA A 72 -1.62 -0.56 28.60
N LEU A 73 -1.60 -0.63 27.25
CA LEU A 73 -0.39 -0.75 26.46
C LEU A 73 0.52 0.48 26.64
N ARG A 74 -0.05 1.71 26.52
CA ARG A 74 0.68 2.98 26.62
C ARG A 74 1.44 3.12 27.94
N ARG A 75 0.86 2.66 29.05
CA ARG A 75 1.50 2.69 30.38
C ARG A 75 2.71 1.76 30.51
N LYS A 76 2.83 0.79 29.63
CA LYS A 76 3.92 -0.20 29.64
C LYS A 76 5.01 0.13 28.60
N ALA A 77 4.68 0.85 27.54
CA ALA A 77 5.65 1.23 26.51
C ALA A 77 6.37 2.54 26.88
N ARG A 78 7.68 2.60 26.69
CA ARG A 78 8.48 3.83 26.85
C ARG A 78 8.10 4.84 25.77
N ARG A 79 8.13 4.39 24.50
CA ARG A 79 7.79 5.17 23.31
C ARG A 79 6.90 4.36 22.40
N ILE A 80 5.98 5.02 21.73
CA ILE A 80 5.11 4.39 20.74
C ILE A 80 5.20 5.16 19.42
N VAL A 81 5.59 4.46 18.36
CA VAL A 81 5.40 4.88 16.97
C VAL A 81 4.18 4.14 16.42
N TYR A 82 3.29 4.85 15.78
CA TYR A 82 2.13 4.27 15.10
C TYR A 82 2.27 4.40 13.60
N ASP A 83 2.23 3.29 12.88
CA ASP A 83 2.27 3.24 11.42
C ASP A 83 0.86 3.06 10.86
N ILE A 84 0.47 3.94 9.93
CA ILE A 84 -0.84 3.95 9.29
C ILE A 84 -0.72 4.02 7.76
N ASP A 85 -1.27 3.00 7.08
CA ASP A 85 -1.24 2.82 5.63
C ASP A 85 -2.63 2.74 4.97
N ASP A 86 -3.70 2.84 5.76
CA ASP A 86 -5.10 2.90 5.32
C ASP A 86 -5.89 3.87 6.20
N ALA A 87 -6.95 4.44 5.66
CA ALA A 87 -7.82 5.38 6.37
C ALA A 87 -8.73 4.69 7.40
N LEU A 88 -8.14 4.02 8.39
CA LEU A 88 -8.82 3.19 9.38
C LEU A 88 -9.91 3.91 10.19
N MET A 89 -9.82 5.25 10.30
CA MET A 89 -10.83 6.10 10.95
C MET A 89 -12.15 6.13 10.18
N TYR A 90 -12.15 5.70 8.92
CA TYR A 90 -13.32 5.62 8.06
C TYR A 90 -13.76 4.18 7.81
N ARG A 91 -14.97 3.99 7.28
CA ARG A 91 -15.45 2.71 6.76
C ARG A 91 -14.92 2.51 5.35
N SER A 92 -14.78 1.24 4.94
CA SER A 92 -14.34 0.89 3.59
C SER A 92 -15.30 1.46 2.51
N SER A 93 -14.77 1.71 1.32
CA SER A 93 -15.52 2.17 0.15
C SER A 93 -16.81 1.37 -0.10
N GLY A 94 -17.82 2.04 -0.68
CA GLY A 94 -19.13 1.44 -0.95
C GLY A 94 -20.10 1.47 0.22
N LYS A 95 -19.75 2.02 1.37
CA LYS A 95 -20.67 2.24 2.48
C LYS A 95 -21.37 3.60 2.34
N LYS A 96 -22.72 3.63 2.43
CA LYS A 96 -23.53 4.89 2.35
C LYS A 96 -22.99 6.00 3.27
N ASN A 97 -22.55 5.65 4.48
CA ASN A 97 -21.91 6.60 5.39
C ASN A 97 -20.45 6.16 5.63
N PRO A 98 -19.45 6.88 5.07
CA PRO A 98 -18.04 6.56 5.28
C PRO A 98 -17.56 6.85 6.72
N ARG A 99 -18.25 7.72 7.46
CA ARG A 99 -17.88 8.12 8.82
C ARG A 99 -18.33 7.09 9.85
N SER A 100 -17.49 6.83 10.85
CA SER A 100 -17.75 5.94 11.97
C SER A 100 -17.31 6.61 13.26
N LEU A 101 -18.24 6.96 14.13
CA LEU A 101 -17.93 7.62 15.40
C LEU A 101 -16.97 6.76 16.25
N SER A 102 -17.25 5.46 16.37
CA SER A 102 -16.41 4.54 17.15
C SER A 102 -14.96 4.48 16.62
N ARG A 103 -14.76 4.41 15.29
CA ARG A 103 -13.42 4.40 14.69
C ARG A 103 -12.71 5.73 14.91
N ARG A 104 -13.42 6.86 14.74
CA ARG A 104 -12.87 8.20 14.95
C ARG A 104 -12.47 8.43 16.42
N VAL A 105 -13.28 8.00 17.37
CA VAL A 105 -12.96 8.08 18.80
C VAL A 105 -11.69 7.29 19.13
N LYS A 106 -11.58 6.03 18.65
CA LYS A 106 -10.38 5.21 18.82
C LYS A 106 -9.16 5.87 18.20
N PHE A 107 -9.29 6.36 16.96
CA PHE A 107 -8.21 7.05 16.24
C PHE A 107 -7.75 8.30 17.01
N ALA A 108 -8.67 9.20 17.34
CA ALA A 108 -8.35 10.43 18.07
C ALA A 108 -7.70 10.14 19.42
N PHE A 109 -8.20 9.13 20.16
CA PHE A 109 -7.65 8.72 21.44
C PHE A 109 -6.20 8.26 21.33
N MET A 110 -5.90 7.44 20.30
CA MET A 110 -4.56 6.94 20.03
C MET A 110 -3.63 8.06 19.56
N MET A 111 -4.05 8.84 18.55
CA MET A 111 -3.19 9.89 17.96
C MET A 111 -2.73 10.91 18.98
N LYS A 112 -3.57 11.27 19.93
CA LYS A 112 -3.19 12.19 21.03
C LYS A 112 -2.15 11.61 21.99
N ARG A 113 -1.92 10.29 21.97
CA ARG A 113 -1.11 9.58 23.00
C ARG A 113 0.09 8.81 22.45
N VAL A 114 0.18 8.60 21.14
CA VAL A 114 1.41 8.08 20.52
C VAL A 114 2.48 9.15 20.45
N ASP A 115 3.74 8.78 20.53
CA ASP A 115 4.86 9.71 20.51
C ASP A 115 5.16 10.19 19.08
N PHE A 116 4.90 9.35 18.07
CA PHE A 116 5.10 9.68 16.68
C PHE A 116 4.17 8.85 15.76
N VAL A 117 3.82 9.39 14.61
CA VAL A 117 3.05 8.69 13.58
C VAL A 117 3.83 8.65 12.27
N VAL A 118 3.91 7.46 11.68
CA VAL A 118 4.39 7.24 10.32
C VAL A 118 3.16 7.08 9.43
N ALA A 119 2.89 8.07 8.60
CA ALA A 119 1.75 8.08 7.69
C ALA A 119 2.18 7.62 6.28
N GLY A 120 1.41 6.73 5.67
CA GLY A 120 1.72 6.19 4.35
C GLY A 120 1.52 7.18 3.20
N ASN A 121 0.77 8.27 3.41
CA ASN A 121 0.56 9.34 2.44
C ASN A 121 0.13 10.65 3.10
N ARG A 122 0.08 11.74 2.32
CA ARG A 122 -0.27 13.09 2.81
C ARG A 122 -1.71 13.23 3.32
N PHE A 123 -2.65 12.45 2.78
CA PHE A 123 -4.02 12.45 3.28
C PHE A 123 -4.07 11.89 4.71
N LEU A 124 -3.39 10.78 4.98
CA LEU A 124 -3.28 10.21 6.31
C LEU A 124 -2.54 11.15 7.27
N GLU A 125 -1.49 11.80 6.82
CA GLU A 125 -0.78 12.83 7.58
C GLU A 125 -1.74 13.97 8.00
N SER A 126 -2.54 14.50 7.06
CA SER A 126 -3.49 15.59 7.34
C SER A 126 -4.56 15.19 8.38
N GLU A 127 -5.02 13.93 8.34
CA GLU A 127 -5.95 13.40 9.34
C GLU A 127 -5.30 13.29 10.74
N VAL A 128 -4.00 12.94 10.79
CA VAL A 128 -3.23 12.84 12.05
C VAL A 128 -2.94 14.22 12.63
N LEU A 129 -2.58 15.21 11.81
CA LEU A 129 -2.20 16.55 12.24
C LEU A 129 -3.27 17.25 13.10
N SER A 130 -4.54 16.88 12.93
CA SER A 130 -5.64 17.36 13.80
C SER A 130 -5.50 16.93 15.27
N TYR A 131 -4.63 15.94 15.57
CA TYR A 131 -4.48 15.35 16.90
C TYR A 131 -3.04 15.29 17.39
N ASN A 132 -2.07 15.15 16.46
CA ASN A 132 -0.65 14.96 16.77
C ASN A 132 0.23 15.65 15.73
N ARG A 133 1.09 16.58 16.19
CA ARG A 133 2.05 17.29 15.33
C ARG A 133 3.30 16.45 14.98
N HIS A 134 3.54 15.36 15.72
CA HIS A 134 4.67 14.45 15.49
C HIS A 134 4.26 13.39 14.48
N VAL A 135 4.24 13.76 13.23
CA VAL A 135 3.91 12.89 12.10
C VAL A 135 4.86 13.17 10.94
N ALA A 136 5.21 12.14 10.20
CA ALA A 136 5.91 12.25 8.93
C ALA A 136 5.35 11.27 7.91
N VAL A 137 5.38 11.66 6.64
CA VAL A 137 5.05 10.77 5.53
C VAL A 137 6.23 9.88 5.20
N LEU A 138 6.04 8.58 5.34
CA LEU A 138 6.90 7.55 4.77
C LEU A 138 6.03 6.71 3.83
N PRO A 139 6.15 6.85 2.50
CA PRO A 139 5.32 6.11 1.57
C PRO A 139 5.57 4.61 1.68
N THR A 140 4.64 3.80 1.20
CA THR A 140 4.89 2.38 1.00
C THR A 140 6.06 2.23 0.04
N SER A 141 6.95 1.31 0.33
CA SER A 141 8.15 1.07 -0.47
C SER A 141 8.14 -0.33 -1.04
N LEU A 142 8.92 -0.54 -2.08
CA LEU A 142 9.14 -1.84 -2.69
C LEU A 142 10.62 -2.20 -2.59
N ASP A 143 10.89 -3.42 -2.10
CA ASP A 143 12.22 -4.02 -2.22
C ASP A 143 12.43 -4.47 -3.67
N LEU A 144 13.42 -3.90 -4.33
CA LEU A 144 13.68 -4.17 -5.74
C LEU A 144 14.53 -5.42 -5.98
N SER A 145 15.02 -6.09 -4.96
CA SER A 145 15.81 -7.32 -5.09
C SER A 145 15.01 -8.45 -5.74
N GLY A 146 13.68 -8.45 -5.57
CA GLY A 146 12.76 -9.41 -6.18
C GLY A 146 12.06 -8.91 -7.46
N TYR A 147 12.52 -7.81 -8.08
CA TYR A 147 11.84 -7.20 -9.24
C TYR A 147 12.84 -6.78 -10.31
N SER A 148 12.87 -7.50 -11.42
CA SER A 148 13.58 -7.13 -12.63
C SER A 148 12.61 -6.61 -13.70
N CYS A 149 13.08 -5.67 -14.53
CA CYS A 149 12.26 -5.16 -15.63
C CYS A 149 11.88 -6.29 -16.59
N LYS A 150 10.68 -6.18 -17.16
CA LYS A 150 10.22 -7.07 -18.21
C LYS A 150 11.15 -6.95 -19.41
N GLU A 151 11.65 -8.08 -19.88
CA GLU A 151 12.39 -8.17 -21.15
C GLU A 151 11.44 -8.09 -22.34
N ASP A 152 11.95 -7.63 -23.47
CA ASP A 152 11.19 -7.63 -24.72
C ASP A 152 10.88 -9.07 -25.13
N SER A 153 9.65 -9.52 -24.91
CA SER A 153 9.22 -10.81 -25.40
C SER A 153 8.90 -10.70 -26.89
N LEU A 154 9.63 -11.44 -27.69
CA LEU A 154 9.31 -11.68 -29.09
C LEU A 154 7.86 -12.19 -29.20
N GLN A 155 7.03 -11.47 -29.97
CA GLN A 155 5.69 -11.85 -30.45
C GLN A 155 4.73 -12.48 -29.42
N LYS A 156 4.04 -11.63 -28.65
CA LYS A 156 2.80 -12.03 -27.97
C LYS A 156 1.60 -11.70 -28.86
N GLU A 157 0.72 -12.66 -29.06
CA GLU A 157 -0.59 -12.37 -29.63
C GLU A 157 -1.44 -11.57 -28.63
N GLY A 158 -1.73 -10.32 -28.97
CA GLY A 158 -2.61 -9.43 -28.21
C GLY A 158 -2.00 -8.82 -26.95
N ILE A 159 -2.72 -7.86 -26.39
CA ILE A 159 -2.35 -7.08 -25.19
C ILE A 159 -2.95 -7.71 -23.93
N THR A 160 -2.18 -7.81 -22.87
CA THR A 160 -2.66 -8.22 -21.56
C THR A 160 -2.80 -7.03 -20.63
N ILE A 161 -4.04 -6.62 -20.34
CA ILE A 161 -4.35 -5.66 -19.28
C ILE A 161 -4.32 -6.43 -17.97
N GLY A 162 -3.49 -6.02 -17.02
CA GLY A 162 -3.28 -6.72 -15.77
C GLY A 162 -3.82 -5.98 -14.56
N TRP A 163 -4.48 -6.72 -13.67
CA TRP A 163 -4.84 -6.25 -12.35
C TRP A 163 -4.39 -7.26 -11.29
N LEU A 164 -3.60 -6.78 -10.32
CA LEU A 164 -3.16 -7.55 -9.16
C LEU A 164 -3.81 -6.99 -7.91
N GLY A 165 -4.37 -7.83 -7.04
CA GLY A 165 -5.02 -7.34 -5.84
C GLY A 165 -5.54 -8.42 -4.91
N SER A 166 -6.42 -8.03 -3.99
CA SER A 166 -7.17 -8.93 -3.10
C SER A 166 -8.66 -8.81 -3.36
N GLY A 167 -9.44 -9.82 -2.98
CA GLY A 167 -10.89 -9.83 -3.11
C GLY A 167 -11.56 -8.60 -2.51
N SER A 168 -10.99 -8.03 -1.43
CA SER A 168 -11.51 -6.80 -0.81
C SER A 168 -11.43 -5.56 -1.73
N THR A 169 -10.55 -5.57 -2.73
CA THR A 169 -10.34 -4.48 -3.69
C THR A 169 -10.87 -4.79 -5.09
N LEU A 170 -11.34 -6.02 -5.33
CA LEU A 170 -11.88 -6.48 -6.61
C LEU A 170 -13.09 -5.66 -7.08
N LYS A 171 -13.83 -5.05 -6.16
CA LYS A 171 -14.95 -4.16 -6.47
C LYS A 171 -14.56 -2.99 -7.39
N TYR A 172 -13.36 -2.43 -7.24
CA TYR A 172 -12.90 -1.33 -8.10
C TYR A 172 -12.65 -1.80 -9.53
N LEU A 173 -12.15 -3.03 -9.70
CA LEU A 173 -12.04 -3.61 -11.04
C LEU A 173 -13.41 -3.92 -11.63
N ARG A 174 -14.38 -4.36 -10.79
CA ARG A 174 -15.77 -4.58 -11.23
C ARG A 174 -16.39 -3.31 -11.78
N ASP A 175 -16.13 -2.18 -11.16
CA ASP A 175 -16.64 -0.87 -11.63
C ASP A 175 -16.04 -0.47 -12.99
N LEU A 176 -14.85 -0.99 -13.34
CA LEU A 176 -14.19 -0.77 -14.63
C LEU A 176 -14.66 -1.75 -15.73
N MET A 177 -15.23 -2.90 -15.36
CA MET A 177 -15.60 -3.95 -16.33
C MET A 177 -16.50 -3.46 -17.48
N PRO A 178 -17.55 -2.64 -17.26
CA PRO A 178 -18.37 -2.15 -18.37
C PRO A 178 -17.57 -1.38 -19.41
N THR A 179 -16.58 -0.61 -18.98
CA THR A 179 -15.68 0.14 -19.86
C THR A 179 -14.78 -0.80 -20.67
N LEU A 180 -14.20 -1.83 -20.04
CA LEU A 180 -13.42 -2.85 -20.73
C LEU A 180 -14.26 -3.62 -21.76
N GLU A 181 -15.50 -3.96 -21.44
CA GLU A 181 -16.40 -4.66 -22.36
C GLU A 181 -16.79 -3.81 -23.57
N ARG A 182 -17.07 -2.50 -23.39
CA ARG A 182 -17.28 -1.58 -24.52
C ARG A 182 -16.04 -1.47 -25.39
N LEU A 183 -14.86 -1.36 -24.76
CA LEU A 183 -13.60 -1.27 -25.49
C LEU A 183 -13.32 -2.56 -26.29
N PHE A 184 -13.59 -3.71 -25.70
CA PHE A 184 -13.36 -5.01 -26.38
C PHE A 184 -14.26 -5.19 -27.61
N ARG A 185 -15.51 -4.73 -27.58
CA ARG A 185 -16.38 -4.78 -28.74
C ARG A 185 -15.87 -3.95 -29.91
N LYS A 186 -15.10 -2.89 -29.65
CA LYS A 186 -14.48 -2.03 -30.68
C LYS A 186 -13.10 -2.55 -31.10
N PHE A 187 -12.34 -3.15 -30.17
CA PHE A 187 -10.96 -3.57 -30.34
C PHE A 187 -10.71 -4.92 -29.65
N PRO A 188 -11.07 -6.06 -30.27
CA PRO A 188 -11.08 -7.38 -29.64
C PRO A 188 -9.67 -8.04 -29.57
N HIS A 189 -8.62 -7.25 -29.38
CA HIS A 189 -7.23 -7.73 -29.40
C HIS A 189 -6.55 -7.61 -28.03
N PHE A 190 -7.30 -7.69 -26.92
CA PHE A 190 -6.73 -7.75 -25.60
C PHE A 190 -7.44 -8.77 -24.71
N ARG A 191 -6.82 -9.09 -23.60
CA ARG A 191 -7.34 -9.93 -22.51
C ARG A 191 -7.12 -9.26 -21.18
N LEU A 192 -7.97 -9.54 -20.21
CA LEU A 192 -7.81 -9.12 -18.83
C LEU A 192 -7.20 -10.25 -18.02
N LYS A 193 -6.03 -10.04 -17.39
CA LYS A 193 -5.49 -10.99 -16.41
C LYS A 193 -5.72 -10.47 -15.00
N ILE A 194 -6.38 -11.27 -14.17
CA ILE A 194 -6.68 -10.98 -12.76
C ILE A 194 -5.83 -11.91 -11.90
N VAL A 195 -4.91 -11.32 -11.11
CA VAL A 195 -4.10 -12.04 -10.12
C VAL A 195 -4.66 -11.71 -8.74
N CYS A 196 -5.38 -12.65 -8.12
CA CYS A 196 -6.17 -12.41 -6.91
C CYS A 196 -6.59 -13.73 -6.25
N ASP A 197 -7.10 -13.65 -5.03
CA ASP A 197 -7.81 -14.73 -4.33
C ASP A 197 -9.28 -14.90 -4.76
N LEU A 198 -9.85 -13.89 -5.44
CA LEU A 198 -11.20 -13.91 -6.02
C LEU A 198 -11.18 -13.37 -7.44
N PHE A 199 -12.16 -13.75 -8.27
CA PHE A 199 -12.18 -13.40 -9.68
C PHE A 199 -13.49 -12.77 -10.13
N LEU A 200 -13.42 -12.02 -11.22
CA LEU A 200 -14.57 -11.60 -12.02
C LEU A 200 -14.65 -12.46 -13.27
N GLU A 201 -15.84 -12.55 -13.83
CA GLU A 201 -16.11 -13.15 -15.11
C GLU A 201 -16.69 -12.14 -16.07
N SER A 202 -16.46 -12.32 -17.36
CA SER A 202 -17.11 -11.58 -18.42
C SER A 202 -17.41 -12.54 -19.58
N SER A 203 -18.58 -12.37 -20.18
CA SER A 203 -18.94 -13.06 -21.42
C SER A 203 -18.41 -12.34 -22.66
N VAL A 204 -17.81 -11.17 -22.50
CA VAL A 204 -17.33 -10.31 -23.57
C VAL A 204 -15.81 -10.27 -23.64
N VAL A 205 -15.15 -9.97 -22.51
CA VAL A 205 -13.68 -9.85 -22.43
C VAL A 205 -13.09 -11.19 -21.99
N PRO A 206 -12.12 -11.75 -22.70
CA PRO A 206 -11.38 -12.92 -22.24
C PRO A 206 -10.67 -12.63 -20.91
N VAL A 207 -11.02 -13.37 -19.85
CA VAL A 207 -10.44 -13.21 -18.50
C VAL A 207 -9.53 -14.38 -18.17
N ILE A 208 -8.26 -14.08 -17.92
CA ILE A 208 -7.29 -15.04 -17.36
C ILE A 208 -7.32 -14.88 -15.83
N LYS A 209 -7.68 -15.95 -15.14
CA LYS A 209 -7.76 -16.03 -13.67
C LYS A 209 -6.49 -16.69 -13.15
N LYS A 210 -5.77 -16.03 -12.26
CA LYS A 210 -4.56 -16.55 -11.63
C LYS A 210 -4.63 -16.30 -10.14
N GLU A 211 -4.59 -17.35 -9.34
CA GLU A 211 -4.47 -17.23 -7.91
C GLU A 211 -3.11 -16.60 -7.56
N TRP A 212 -3.14 -15.62 -6.66
CA TRP A 212 -1.94 -14.92 -6.24
C TRP A 212 -1.05 -15.81 -5.36
N SER A 213 0.23 -15.84 -5.66
CA SER A 213 1.26 -16.37 -4.77
C SER A 213 2.47 -15.45 -4.78
N LEU A 214 3.20 -15.43 -3.66
CA LEU A 214 4.37 -14.57 -3.52
C LEU A 214 5.48 -14.95 -4.50
N ASP A 215 5.71 -16.24 -4.66
CA ASP A 215 6.80 -16.77 -5.49
C ASP A 215 6.58 -16.54 -7.00
N GLU A 216 5.32 -16.33 -7.40
CA GLU A 216 4.99 -16.07 -8.81
C GLU A 216 4.63 -14.60 -9.10
N GLU A 217 4.61 -13.74 -8.08
CA GLU A 217 4.16 -12.34 -8.21
C GLU A 217 4.92 -11.58 -9.31
N GLU A 218 6.26 -11.65 -9.33
CA GLU A 218 7.06 -11.00 -10.36
C GLU A 218 6.76 -11.53 -11.77
N LYS A 219 6.68 -12.85 -11.91
CA LYS A 219 6.35 -13.51 -13.17
C LYS A 219 4.97 -13.13 -13.68
N ASP A 220 4.00 -13.07 -12.77
CA ASP A 220 2.64 -12.67 -13.10
C ASP A 220 2.59 -11.21 -13.56
N LEU A 221 3.27 -10.32 -12.85
CA LEU A 221 3.38 -8.90 -13.22
C LEU A 221 4.05 -8.73 -14.60
N LYS A 222 5.14 -9.44 -14.89
CA LYS A 222 5.82 -9.40 -16.19
C LYS A 222 4.95 -9.93 -17.35
N SER A 223 3.92 -10.70 -17.05
CA SER A 223 2.97 -11.16 -18.06
C SER A 223 2.00 -10.08 -18.53
N PHE A 224 1.87 -8.97 -17.80
CA PHE A 224 1.04 -7.83 -18.17
C PHE A 224 1.74 -6.94 -19.20
N ASP A 225 0.97 -6.15 -19.93
CA ASP A 225 1.44 -5.08 -20.82
C ASP A 225 1.03 -3.70 -20.32
N ILE A 226 -0.10 -3.63 -19.62
CA ILE A 226 -0.64 -2.41 -19.01
C ILE A 226 -1.17 -2.78 -17.63
N GLY A 227 -0.69 -2.12 -16.58
CA GLY A 227 -1.25 -2.24 -15.23
C GLY A 227 -2.42 -1.29 -15.02
N VAL A 228 -3.50 -1.72 -14.36
CA VAL A 228 -4.62 -0.84 -14.02
C VAL A 228 -4.85 -0.74 -12.50
N MET A 229 -5.10 0.49 -12.02
CA MET A 229 -5.39 0.78 -10.62
C MET A 229 -6.63 1.67 -10.49
N PRO A 230 -7.83 1.12 -10.79
CA PRO A 230 -9.09 1.84 -10.58
C PRO A 230 -9.38 2.00 -9.08
N LEU A 231 -9.88 3.17 -8.69
CA LEU A 231 -10.35 3.49 -7.34
C LEU A 231 -11.58 4.42 -7.43
N SER A 232 -12.47 4.30 -6.46
CA SER A 232 -13.50 5.33 -6.22
C SER A 232 -12.87 6.51 -5.47
N ASP A 233 -13.23 7.76 -5.75
CA ASP A 233 -12.78 8.91 -4.96
C ASP A 233 -13.64 9.04 -3.69
N ASP A 234 -13.22 8.37 -2.65
CA ASP A 234 -13.83 8.44 -1.33
C ASP A 234 -12.75 8.50 -0.22
N LEU A 235 -13.21 8.80 1.00
CA LEU A 235 -12.30 8.99 2.15
C LEU A 235 -11.46 7.74 2.48
N TRP A 236 -11.96 6.54 2.19
CA TRP A 236 -11.20 5.31 2.37
C TRP A 236 -10.11 5.18 1.31
N SER A 237 -10.46 5.38 0.05
CA SER A 237 -9.54 5.24 -1.09
C SER A 237 -8.43 6.29 -1.08
N ARG A 238 -8.71 7.52 -0.59
CA ARG A 238 -7.69 8.55 -0.39
C ARG A 238 -6.58 8.13 0.58
N GLY A 239 -6.89 7.22 1.51
CA GLY A 239 -5.90 6.63 2.42
C GLY A 239 -5.07 5.51 1.83
N LYS A 240 -5.32 5.05 0.59
CA LYS A 240 -4.53 4.00 -0.05
C LYS A 240 -3.10 4.45 -0.33
N CYS A 241 -2.15 3.52 -0.24
CA CYS A 241 -0.72 3.82 -0.36
C CYS A 241 -0.07 3.34 -1.68
N GLY A 242 -0.86 3.05 -2.71
CA GLY A 242 -0.39 2.92 -4.09
C GLY A 242 0.45 1.66 -4.40
N LEU A 243 0.49 0.64 -3.53
CA LEU A 243 1.35 -0.53 -3.67
C LEU A 243 1.31 -1.16 -5.07
N LYS A 244 0.12 -1.33 -5.67
CA LYS A 244 -0.01 -1.93 -7.01
C LYS A 244 0.75 -1.15 -8.08
N ILE A 245 0.71 0.19 -8.02
CA ILE A 245 1.44 1.04 -8.96
C ILE A 245 2.94 0.80 -8.82
N LEU A 246 3.42 0.70 -7.57
CA LEU A 246 4.83 0.43 -7.30
C LEU A 246 5.25 -0.95 -7.83
N GLN A 247 4.38 -1.97 -7.69
CA GLN A 247 4.63 -3.30 -8.22
C GLN A 247 4.66 -3.30 -9.75
N TYR A 248 3.75 -2.58 -10.43
CA TYR A 248 3.80 -2.41 -11.89
C TYR A 248 5.08 -1.70 -12.32
N PHE A 249 5.45 -0.63 -11.66
CA PHE A 249 6.70 0.09 -11.91
C PHE A 249 7.92 -0.78 -11.63
N GLY A 250 7.84 -1.68 -10.63
CA GLY A 250 8.89 -2.63 -10.29
C GLY A 250 9.33 -3.51 -11.45
N VAL A 251 8.43 -3.85 -12.34
CA VAL A 251 8.69 -4.66 -13.54
C VAL A 251 8.69 -3.83 -14.83
N GLY A 252 8.72 -2.50 -14.74
CA GLY A 252 8.79 -1.61 -15.90
C GLY A 252 7.49 -1.53 -16.70
N LEU A 253 6.32 -1.67 -16.07
CA LEU A 253 5.02 -1.54 -16.73
C LEU A 253 4.46 -0.13 -16.64
N PRO A 254 3.82 0.37 -17.71
CA PRO A 254 3.00 1.56 -17.64
C PRO A 254 1.74 1.29 -16.83
N VAL A 255 1.20 2.31 -16.18
CA VAL A 255 -0.03 2.21 -15.39
C VAL A 255 -1.08 3.19 -15.85
N ILE A 256 -2.35 2.78 -15.79
CA ILE A 256 -3.48 3.69 -15.82
C ILE A 256 -4.16 3.62 -14.46
N CYS A 257 -4.37 4.77 -13.81
CA CYS A 257 -4.95 4.81 -12.49
C CYS A 257 -5.98 5.93 -12.33
N THR A 258 -6.93 5.74 -11.42
CA THR A 258 -7.73 6.87 -10.94
C THR A 258 -6.85 7.78 -10.10
N PRO A 259 -6.82 9.12 -10.34
CA PRO A 259 -5.96 10.06 -9.63
C PRO A 259 -6.51 10.38 -8.22
N VAL A 260 -6.54 9.38 -7.34
CA VAL A 260 -7.05 9.47 -5.97
C VAL A 260 -5.92 9.25 -4.96
N GLY A 261 -5.84 10.10 -3.95
CA GLY A 261 -4.83 10.01 -2.90
C GLY A 261 -3.42 10.01 -3.48
N ILE A 262 -2.58 9.10 -3.01
CA ILE A 262 -1.17 8.99 -3.41
C ILE A 262 -0.96 8.62 -4.88
N ASN A 263 -1.98 8.10 -5.58
CA ASN A 263 -1.85 7.81 -7.01
C ASN A 263 -1.44 9.04 -7.80
N ARG A 264 -1.87 10.25 -7.37
CA ARG A 264 -1.47 11.54 -7.97
C ARG A 264 0.00 11.88 -7.73
N ASP A 265 0.56 11.40 -6.64
CA ASP A 265 1.95 11.69 -6.27
C ASP A 265 2.91 10.70 -6.95
N ILE A 266 2.47 9.46 -7.19
CA ILE A 266 3.27 8.40 -7.80
C ILE A 266 3.23 8.49 -9.33
N VAL A 267 2.04 8.75 -9.90
CA VAL A 267 1.84 8.79 -11.35
C VAL A 267 1.79 10.23 -11.82
N GLU A 268 2.75 10.59 -12.67
CA GLU A 268 2.77 11.81 -13.45
C GLU A 268 2.08 11.55 -14.80
N ASP A 269 0.92 12.23 -15.01
CA ASP A 269 0.05 11.98 -16.17
C ASP A 269 0.78 12.24 -17.49
N GLY A 270 0.78 11.26 -18.38
CA GLY A 270 1.45 11.29 -19.67
C GLY A 270 2.97 11.03 -19.62
N VAL A 271 3.57 10.88 -18.43
CA VAL A 271 5.02 10.68 -18.27
C VAL A 271 5.35 9.22 -17.92
N ASN A 272 4.92 8.74 -16.76
CA ASN A 272 5.18 7.38 -16.28
C ASN A 272 3.92 6.51 -16.23
N GLY A 273 2.77 7.07 -16.62
CA GLY A 273 1.48 6.43 -16.68
C GLY A 273 0.41 7.43 -17.08
N TYR A 274 -0.85 7.04 -16.96
CA TYR A 274 -2.00 7.92 -17.23
C TYR A 274 -2.96 7.97 -16.05
N TRP A 275 -3.57 9.14 -15.88
CA TRP A 275 -4.76 9.30 -15.07
C TRP A 275 -6.00 9.04 -15.91
N ALA A 276 -7.01 8.40 -15.30
CA ALA A 276 -8.34 8.25 -15.86
C ALA A 276 -9.39 8.51 -14.76
N ARG A 277 -10.21 9.54 -14.97
CA ARG A 277 -11.21 10.04 -14.01
C ARG A 277 -12.60 9.49 -14.28
N ASP A 278 -12.88 9.20 -15.55
CA ASP A 278 -14.17 8.73 -16.05
C ASP A 278 -14.00 7.63 -17.10
N GLU A 279 -15.11 7.06 -17.52
CA GLU A 279 -15.14 5.96 -18.48
C GLU A 279 -14.51 6.32 -19.82
N LYS A 280 -14.67 7.57 -20.28
CA LYS A 280 -14.11 8.05 -21.54
C LYS A 280 -12.60 8.14 -21.47
N GLU A 281 -12.05 8.74 -20.40
CA GLU A 281 -10.60 8.79 -20.18
C GLU A 281 -10.01 7.37 -20.08
N TRP A 282 -10.69 6.43 -19.40
CA TRP A 282 -10.25 5.04 -19.34
C TRP A 282 -10.17 4.40 -20.73
N GLU A 283 -11.21 4.55 -21.57
CA GLU A 283 -11.20 4.02 -22.95
C GLU A 283 -10.08 4.65 -23.79
N GLU A 284 -9.92 5.98 -23.77
CA GLU A 284 -8.90 6.70 -24.53
C GLU A 284 -7.48 6.30 -24.12
N ARG A 285 -7.19 6.23 -22.80
CA ARG A 285 -5.86 5.91 -22.30
C ARG A 285 -5.50 4.44 -22.53
N LEU A 286 -6.45 3.52 -22.34
CA LEU A 286 -6.26 2.12 -22.67
C LEU A 286 -5.97 1.93 -24.15
N LEU A 287 -6.81 2.49 -25.03
CA LEU A 287 -6.62 2.39 -26.48
C LEU A 287 -5.24 2.90 -26.91
N LYS A 288 -4.84 4.07 -26.40
CA LYS A 288 -3.54 4.65 -26.70
C LYS A 288 -2.38 3.72 -26.30
N LEU A 289 -2.40 3.20 -25.08
CA LEU A 289 -1.35 2.26 -24.64
C LEU A 289 -1.43 0.92 -25.36
N MET A 290 -2.60 0.46 -25.81
CA MET A 290 -2.72 -0.74 -26.61
C MET A 290 -2.06 -0.61 -27.99
N GLN A 291 -2.20 0.56 -28.61
CA GLN A 291 -1.70 0.83 -29.97
C GLN A 291 -0.21 1.20 -30.00
N GLU A 292 0.30 1.86 -28.97
CA GLU A 292 1.65 2.45 -28.95
C GLU A 292 2.62 1.65 -28.07
N GLU A 293 3.27 0.62 -28.61
CA GLU A 293 4.27 -0.18 -27.88
C GLU A 293 5.45 0.65 -27.35
N GLY A 294 5.99 1.52 -28.20
CA GLY A 294 7.10 2.41 -27.80
C GLY A 294 6.75 3.30 -26.64
N LEU A 295 5.50 3.76 -26.57
CA LEU A 295 5.00 4.57 -25.44
C LEU A 295 4.89 3.73 -24.17
N ARG A 296 4.38 2.49 -24.26
CA ARG A 296 4.34 1.58 -23.09
C ARG A 296 5.73 1.38 -22.49
N LYS A 297 6.73 1.07 -23.34
CA LYS A 297 8.13 0.89 -22.92
C LYS A 297 8.69 2.15 -22.28
N ALA A 298 8.53 3.30 -22.92
CA ALA A 298 9.02 4.57 -22.43
C ALA A 298 8.42 4.97 -21.07
N MET A 299 7.10 4.77 -20.90
CA MET A 299 6.41 5.01 -19.63
C MET A 299 6.85 4.04 -18.55
N GLY A 300 6.98 2.75 -18.86
CA GLY A 300 7.45 1.73 -17.94
C GLY A 300 8.85 2.04 -17.39
N ILE A 301 9.79 2.44 -18.25
CA ILE A 301 11.14 2.87 -17.84
C ILE A 301 11.08 4.07 -16.90
N ARG A 302 10.26 5.08 -17.20
CA ARG A 302 10.10 6.24 -16.33
C ARG A 302 9.42 5.87 -15.00
N GLY A 303 8.43 4.96 -15.02
CA GLY A 303 7.81 4.43 -13.82
C GLY A 303 8.81 3.73 -12.92
N ARG A 304 9.70 2.88 -13.50
CA ARG A 304 10.78 2.24 -12.76
C ARG A 304 11.72 3.27 -12.10
N ARG A 305 12.12 4.32 -12.80
CA ARG A 305 12.94 5.40 -12.24
C ARG A 305 12.22 6.13 -11.10
N THR A 306 10.94 6.44 -11.24
CA THR A 306 10.13 7.04 -10.17
C THR A 306 10.14 6.16 -8.90
N LEU A 307 9.98 4.86 -9.06
CA LEU A 307 10.05 3.90 -7.96
C LEU A 307 11.44 3.90 -7.30
N GLU A 308 12.51 3.80 -8.09
CA GLU A 308 13.90 3.77 -7.60
C GLU A 308 14.25 5.03 -6.80
N GLN A 309 13.82 6.19 -7.27
CA GLN A 309 14.18 7.49 -6.69
C GLN A 309 13.35 7.86 -5.44
N GLY A 310 12.12 7.39 -5.33
CA GLY A 310 11.23 7.86 -4.26
C GLY A 310 10.56 6.78 -3.41
N TYR A 311 10.42 5.58 -3.97
CA TYR A 311 9.55 4.54 -3.38
C TYR A 311 10.27 3.19 -3.20
N SER A 312 11.57 3.10 -3.43
CA SER A 312 12.34 1.89 -3.14
C SER A 312 12.63 1.73 -1.65
N LEU A 313 12.82 0.50 -1.22
CA LEU A 313 13.28 0.20 0.14
C LEU A 313 14.62 0.87 0.43
N ALA A 314 15.54 0.89 -0.54
CA ALA A 314 16.86 1.50 -0.40
C ALA A 314 16.79 2.99 -0.03
N VAL A 315 15.83 3.74 -0.59
CA VAL A 315 15.62 5.17 -0.27
C VAL A 315 14.91 5.36 1.08
N ASN A 316 13.95 4.50 1.41
CA ASN A 316 13.06 4.74 2.53
C ASN A 316 13.49 4.01 3.83
N ALA A 317 14.34 2.99 3.77
CA ALA A 317 14.84 2.32 4.98
C ALA A 317 15.70 3.24 5.86
N PRO A 318 16.66 4.03 5.31
CA PRO A 318 17.38 5.05 6.09
C PRO A 318 16.43 6.09 6.71
N ARG A 319 15.38 6.51 5.99
CA ARG A 319 14.41 7.47 6.50
C ARG A 319 13.62 6.91 7.69
N LEU A 320 13.19 5.63 7.60
CA LEU A 320 12.53 4.97 8.73
C LEU A 320 13.47 4.88 9.93
N LEU A 321 14.71 4.43 9.74
CA LEU A 321 15.70 4.33 10.80
C LEU A 321 15.90 5.68 11.51
N ASN A 322 16.08 6.75 10.76
CA ASN A 322 16.24 8.11 11.31
C ASN A 322 15.02 8.55 12.14
N ILE A 323 13.79 8.25 11.67
CA ILE A 323 12.57 8.51 12.42
C ILE A 323 12.58 7.74 13.75
N LEU A 324 12.88 6.44 13.72
CA LEU A 324 12.86 5.58 14.90
C LEU A 324 13.93 6.01 15.92
N GLN A 325 15.14 6.33 15.46
CA GLN A 325 16.23 6.86 16.30
C GLN A 325 15.87 8.21 16.91
N GLY A 326 15.32 9.12 16.10
CA GLY A 326 14.88 10.43 16.58
C GLY A 326 13.76 10.36 17.63
N VAL A 327 12.87 9.37 17.52
CA VAL A 327 11.82 9.14 18.54
C VAL A 327 12.38 8.52 19.80
N ALA A 328 13.30 7.57 19.67
CA ALA A 328 13.92 6.89 20.83
C ALA A 328 14.78 7.86 21.66
N ALA A 329 15.47 8.80 21.01
CA ALA A 329 16.37 9.78 21.64
C ALA A 329 15.64 10.94 22.36
N ARG A 330 14.34 11.16 22.11
CA ARG A 330 13.60 12.24 22.79
C ARG A 330 13.57 11.97 24.30
N GLU A 331 13.80 12.99 25.09
CA GLU A 331 13.59 12.93 26.54
C GLU A 331 12.13 12.59 26.89
N GLY A 332 11.91 11.79 27.95
CA GLY A 332 10.59 11.27 28.31
C GLY A 332 9.59 12.41 28.57
N ARG A 333 8.44 12.39 27.90
CA ARG A 333 7.27 13.08 28.48
C ARG A 333 7.00 12.41 29.83
N SER A 334 7.06 13.19 30.90
CA SER A 334 6.54 12.75 32.20
C SER A 334 5.09 12.26 32.04
N PRO A 335 4.71 11.18 32.73
CA PRO A 335 3.42 10.51 32.57
C PRO A 335 2.22 11.43 32.84
#